data_ba4d3f607c26004a5c779431d9bcb398
#
_entry.id   ba4d3f607c26004a5c779431d9bcb398
#
_cell.length_a   1.000
_cell.length_b   1.000
_cell.length_c   1.000
_cell.angle_alpha   90.00
_cell.angle_beta   90.00
_cell.angle_gamma   90.00
#
_symmetry.space_group_name_H-M   'P 1'
#
loop_
_entity.id
_entity.type
_entity.pdbx_description
1 polymer ?
#
loop_
_entity_poly.entity_id
_entity_poly.type
_entity_poly.pdbx_seq_one_letter_code
_entity_poly.pdbx_strand_id
1 'polypeptide(L)'
;MTEQELISLGFSRIDVTDDESQNGYDYYYYNLDVFNNLSLVSTDSDRTENGDWTVTNFDWPDQFKLQTKDQVLNFLQSLGHSSS
;
A
#
# COMPACT_ATOMS: atom_id res chain seq x y z
N MET A 1 -0.85 -9.52 3.90
CA MET A 1 -1.04 -9.92 2.48
C MET A 1 0.31 -9.94 1.77
N THR A 2 0.36 -10.54 0.59
CA THR A 2 1.61 -10.66 -0.18
C THR A 2 1.71 -9.55 -1.24
N GLU A 3 2.91 -9.41 -1.81
CA GLU A 3 3.11 -8.45 -2.90
C GLU A 3 2.22 -8.77 -4.11
N GLN A 4 2.07 -10.05 -4.42
CA GLN A 4 1.21 -10.45 -5.54
C GLN A 4 -0.25 -10.05 -5.30
N GLU A 5 -0.70 -10.13 -4.07
CA GLU A 5 -2.05 -9.70 -3.72
C GLU A 5 -2.19 -8.19 -3.91
N LEU A 6 -1.18 -7.41 -3.52
CA LEU A 6 -1.19 -5.97 -3.74
C LEU A 6 -1.26 -5.65 -5.24
N ILE A 7 -0.46 -6.32 -6.03
CA ILE A 7 -0.45 -6.12 -7.49
C ILE A 7 -1.81 -6.49 -8.08
N SER A 8 -2.42 -7.57 -7.62
CA SER A 8 -3.72 -7.99 -8.12
C SER A 8 -4.83 -7.02 -7.75
N LEU A 9 -4.65 -6.27 -6.66
CA LEU A 9 -5.61 -5.24 -6.26
C LEU A 9 -5.47 -3.95 -7.06
N GLY A 10 -4.42 -3.82 -7.86
CA GLY A 10 -4.20 -2.64 -8.67
C GLY A 10 -3.14 -1.70 -8.14
N PHE A 11 -2.43 -2.09 -7.11
CA PHE A 11 -1.35 -1.27 -6.56
C PHE A 11 -0.17 -1.21 -7.53
N SER A 12 0.49 -0.06 -7.54
CA SER A 12 1.70 0.16 -8.35
C SER A 12 2.92 0.21 -7.44
N ARG A 13 4.01 -0.39 -7.90
CA ARG A 13 5.26 -0.38 -7.14
C ARG A 13 5.97 0.96 -7.31
N ILE A 14 6.38 1.54 -6.20
CA ILE A 14 7.13 2.79 -6.17
C ILE A 14 8.51 2.48 -5.59
N ASP A 15 9.55 2.69 -6.38
CA ASP A 15 10.93 2.46 -5.94
C ASP A 15 11.51 3.77 -5.42
N VAL A 16 12.08 3.72 -4.21
CA VAL A 16 12.75 4.86 -3.60
C VAL A 16 14.24 4.55 -3.51
N THR A 17 15.04 5.37 -4.16
CA THR A 17 16.49 5.15 -4.19
C THR A 17 17.17 5.74 -2.94
N ASP A 18 18.41 5.33 -2.72
CA ASP A 18 19.24 5.84 -1.64
C ASP A 18 19.30 7.37 -1.65
N ASP A 19 19.47 7.96 -2.84
CA ASP A 19 19.54 9.42 -2.98
C ASP A 19 18.26 10.11 -2.53
N GLU A 20 17.11 9.49 -2.77
CA GLU A 20 15.82 10.07 -2.42
C GLU A 20 15.48 9.86 -0.95
N SER A 21 15.80 8.69 -0.41
CA SER A 21 15.44 8.34 0.96
C SER A 21 16.40 8.91 1.98
N GLN A 22 17.66 9.11 1.59
CA GLN A 22 18.75 9.56 2.49
C GLN A 22 18.99 8.59 3.65
N ASN A 23 18.57 7.31 3.48
CA ASN A 23 18.70 6.29 4.51
C ASN A 23 19.89 5.35 4.26
N GLY A 24 20.61 5.53 3.17
CA GLY A 24 21.75 4.71 2.84
C GLY A 24 21.41 3.40 2.14
N TYR A 25 20.17 3.19 1.77
CA TYR A 25 19.75 1.99 1.04
C TYR A 25 18.47 2.27 0.25
N ASP A 26 18.25 1.45 -0.77
CA ASP A 26 17.04 1.53 -1.60
C ASP A 26 15.93 0.70 -0.97
N TYR A 27 14.68 1.15 -1.14
CA TYR A 27 13.53 0.37 -0.75
C TYR A 27 12.38 0.65 -1.71
N TYR A 28 11.27 -0.09 -1.57
CA TYR A 28 10.10 0.13 -2.41
C TYR A 28 8.84 -0.09 -1.58
N TYR A 29 7.73 0.44 -2.09
CA TYR A 29 6.43 0.26 -1.49
C TYR A 29 5.38 0.25 -2.60
N TYR A 30 4.14 -0.07 -2.25
CA TYR A 30 3.04 -0.11 -3.20
C TYR A 30 2.06 1.00 -2.90
N ASN A 31 1.48 1.58 -3.96
CA ASN A 31 0.56 2.70 -3.86
C ASN A 31 -0.64 2.46 -4.76
N LEU A 32 -1.84 2.83 -4.27
CA LEU A 32 -3.06 2.76 -5.05
C LEU A 32 -3.83 4.07 -4.88
N ASP A 33 -4.02 4.78 -5.98
CA ASP A 33 -4.85 5.99 -6.00
C ASP A 33 -6.32 5.57 -6.14
N VAL A 34 -7.11 5.82 -5.12
CA VAL A 34 -8.52 5.45 -5.11
C VAL A 34 -9.38 6.61 -5.63
N PHE A 35 -9.16 7.79 -5.07
CA PHE A 35 -9.82 9.04 -5.49
C PHE A 35 -8.77 10.14 -5.53
N ASN A 36 -9.18 11.33 -6.00
CA ASN A 36 -8.26 12.46 -6.12
C ASN A 36 -7.57 12.82 -4.80
N ASN A 37 -8.27 12.61 -3.68
CA ASN A 37 -7.75 12.97 -2.36
C ASN A 37 -7.56 11.76 -1.46
N LEU A 38 -7.63 10.56 -2.00
CA LEU A 38 -7.49 9.34 -1.20
C LEU A 38 -6.54 8.38 -1.89
N SER A 39 -5.43 8.09 -1.23
CA SER A 39 -4.45 7.12 -1.70
C SER A 39 -4.14 6.12 -0.59
N LEU A 40 -3.97 4.88 -0.97
CA LEU A 40 -3.56 3.81 -0.07
C LEU A 40 -2.11 3.46 -0.34
N VAL A 41 -1.33 3.29 0.72
CA VAL A 41 0.08 2.91 0.59
C VAL A 41 0.36 1.70 1.47
N SER A 42 1.25 0.84 1.00
CA SER A 42 1.68 -0.31 1.76
C SER A 42 2.84 0.06 2.68
N THR A 43 3.20 -0.86 3.57
CA THR A 43 4.44 -0.74 4.33
C THR A 43 5.62 -0.74 3.36
N ASP A 44 6.74 -0.15 3.81
CA ASP A 44 7.97 -0.17 3.03
C ASP A 44 8.55 -1.59 3.01
N SER A 45 9.25 -1.93 1.93
CA SER A 45 9.81 -3.27 1.78
C SER A 45 10.80 -3.62 2.89
N ASP A 46 11.48 -2.63 3.44
CA ASP A 46 12.44 -2.83 4.52
C ASP A 46 11.79 -2.94 5.89
N ARG A 47 10.49 -2.70 5.98
CA ARG A 47 9.76 -2.75 7.25
C ARG A 47 8.76 -3.90 7.31
N THR A 48 8.62 -4.67 6.26
CA THR A 48 7.75 -5.85 6.29
C THR A 48 8.43 -6.95 7.09
N GLU A 49 7.64 -7.66 7.89
CA GLU A 49 8.13 -8.81 8.65
C GLU A 49 7.53 -10.07 8.07
N ASN A 50 8.40 -11.06 7.78
CA ASN A 50 7.95 -12.37 7.29
C ASN A 50 7.10 -12.28 6.01
N GLY A 51 7.29 -11.23 5.22
CA GLY A 51 6.53 -11.04 4.00
C GLY A 51 5.10 -10.55 4.20
N ASP A 52 4.79 -10.08 5.40
CA ASP A 52 3.46 -9.55 5.71
C ASP A 52 3.39 -8.08 5.35
N TRP A 53 2.67 -7.80 4.28
CA TRP A 53 2.43 -6.43 3.83
C TRP A 53 1.10 -5.94 4.39
N THR A 54 1.06 -4.69 4.84
CA THR A 54 -0.16 -4.04 5.30
C THR A 54 -0.35 -2.75 4.52
N VAL A 55 -1.60 -2.26 4.48
CA VAL A 55 -1.98 -1.07 3.72
C VAL A 55 -2.55 -0.04 4.69
N THR A 56 -2.13 1.21 4.51
CA THR A 56 -2.62 2.32 5.30
C THR A 56 -3.09 3.45 4.39
N ASN A 57 -3.85 4.39 4.95
CA ASN A 57 -4.20 5.61 4.25
C ASN A 57 -2.99 6.55 4.27
N PHE A 58 -2.66 7.13 3.13
CA PHE A 58 -1.51 8.02 3.02
C PHE A 58 -1.60 9.20 4.00
N ASP A 59 -2.81 9.77 4.16
CA ASP A 59 -3.00 10.95 4.99
C ASP A 59 -3.13 10.61 6.47
N TRP A 60 -3.65 9.42 6.80
CA TRP A 60 -3.89 9.04 8.20
C TRP A 60 -3.41 7.61 8.47
N PRO A 61 -2.10 7.39 8.46
CA PRO A 61 -1.56 6.03 8.61
C PRO A 61 -1.83 5.40 9.98
N ASP A 62 -2.00 6.23 11.00
CA ASP A 62 -2.19 5.73 12.38
C ASP A 62 -3.63 5.31 12.67
N GLN A 63 -4.59 5.79 11.89
CA GLN A 63 -6.01 5.55 12.15
C GLN A 63 -6.61 4.46 11.28
N PHE A 64 -5.82 3.93 10.34
CA PHE A 64 -6.37 3.07 9.32
C PHE A 64 -5.29 2.07 8.89
N LYS A 65 -5.60 0.79 9.05
CA LYS A 65 -4.64 -0.26 8.67
C LYS A 65 -5.40 -1.47 8.17
N LEU A 66 -5.07 -1.89 6.96
CA LEU A 66 -5.64 -3.07 6.33
C LEU A 66 -4.57 -4.15 6.27
N GLN A 67 -4.87 -5.32 6.79
CA GLN A 67 -3.90 -6.40 6.92
C GLN A 67 -4.10 -7.51 5.90
N THR A 68 -5.29 -7.62 5.32
CA THR A 68 -5.60 -8.69 4.38
C THR A 68 -6.20 -8.13 3.11
N LYS A 69 -6.12 -8.94 2.05
CA LYS A 69 -6.71 -8.59 0.76
C LYS A 69 -8.22 -8.36 0.89
N ASP A 70 -8.90 -9.20 1.67
CA ASP A 70 -10.34 -9.06 1.87
C ASP A 70 -10.69 -7.73 2.52
N GLN A 71 -9.89 -7.28 3.48
CA GLN A 71 -10.10 -6.00 4.12
C GLN A 71 -9.96 -4.85 3.12
N VAL A 72 -8.97 -4.93 2.23
CA VAL A 72 -8.79 -3.91 1.20
C VAL A 72 -9.98 -3.91 0.24
N LEU A 73 -10.42 -5.08 -0.20
CA LEU A 73 -11.56 -5.19 -1.10
C LEU A 73 -12.84 -4.63 -0.46
N ASN A 74 -13.09 -4.97 0.79
CA ASN A 74 -14.25 -4.47 1.51
C ASN A 74 -14.22 -2.95 1.64
N PHE A 75 -13.04 -2.41 1.92
CA PHE A 75 -12.86 -0.97 2.01
C PHE A 75 -13.15 -0.28 0.68
N LEU A 76 -12.60 -0.81 -0.41
CA LEU A 76 -12.81 -0.23 -1.73
C LEU A 76 -14.28 -0.31 -2.15
N GLN A 77 -14.94 -1.42 -1.82
CA GLN A 77 -16.36 -1.58 -2.13
C GLN A 77 -17.22 -0.62 -1.33
N SER A 78 -16.85 -0.36 -0.07
CA SER A 78 -17.62 0.56 0.77
C SER A 78 -17.52 2.01 0.28
N LEU A 79 -16.47 2.32 -0.48
CA LEU A 79 -16.30 3.63 -1.09
C LEU A 79 -16.99 3.74 -2.44
N GLY A 80 -17.60 2.65 -2.93
CA GLY A 80 -18.19 2.63 -4.25
C GLY A 80 -17.17 2.51 -5.37
N HIS A 81 -15.92 2.23 -5.05
CA HIS A 81 -14.88 2.06 -6.05
C HIS A 81 -15.09 0.76 -6.82
N SER A 82 -15.10 0.86 -8.14
CA SER A 82 -15.24 -0.31 -8.99
C SER A 82 -13.86 -0.84 -9.33
N SER A 83 -13.63 -2.08 -8.96
CA SER A 83 -12.35 -2.74 -9.19
C SER A 83 -12.40 -3.64 -10.41
N SER A 84 -13.12 -3.26 -11.40
CA SER A 84 -13.24 -4.06 -12.61
C SER A 84 -11.94 -4.12 -13.39
#